data_0ae7ced11e42b28df5fff17e66406254
#
_entry.id   0ae7ced11e42b28df5fff17e66406254
#
_cell.length_a   1.000
_cell.length_b   1.000
_cell.length_c   1.000
_cell.angle_alpha   90.00
_cell.angle_beta   90.00
_cell.angle_gamma   90.00
#
_symmetry.space_group_name_H-M   'P 1'
#
loop_
_entity.id
_entity.type
_entity.pdbx_description
1 polymer ?
#
loop_
_entity_poly.entity_id
_entity_poly.type
_entity_poly.pdbx_seq_one_letter_code
_entity_poly.pdbx_strand_id
1 'polypeptide(L)'
;VSASWSSDVITISGTPTVAGTYNYSIPLTGGCGNVSATGTITVSPSEDATFSYDTTNYCTVVSDPSPTISGTIGGAFTATPSGLTIDASSGLIDLSASTAGTYSVRYISSTGLCADTLDVSVTIEVCADNDGDGIPDYIDLDDDNDGIPDTVEGSGDTDGDGIPDYLDLDSDNDGIADIVESGGTDTDGDGLVDNFTDTDNDGLHDPYDADNGGTAITPPDTDGDGIPDYLDLDSDNDGI
;
A
#
# COMPACT_ATOMS: atom_id res chain seq x y z
N VAL A 1 26.85 -37.01 9.19
CA VAL A 1 27.63 -36.85 10.43
C VAL A 1 28.62 -37.97 10.55
N SER A 2 29.76 -37.72 11.13
CA SER A 2 30.84 -38.67 11.41
C SER A 2 31.12 -38.73 12.91
N ALA A 3 31.67 -39.86 13.37
CA ALA A 3 32.11 -39.99 14.74
C ALA A 3 33.62 -40.22 14.80
N SER A 4 34.30 -39.64 15.76
CA SER A 4 35.73 -39.82 16.04
C SER A 4 35.93 -40.05 17.53
N TRP A 5 36.96 -40.79 17.90
CA TRP A 5 37.34 -41.07 19.27
C TRP A 5 38.76 -40.57 19.56
N SER A 6 38.89 -39.84 20.67
CA SER A 6 40.21 -39.38 21.15
C SER A 6 40.11 -39.09 22.63
N SER A 7 41.15 -39.53 23.42
CA SER A 7 41.25 -39.23 24.85
C SER A 7 39.99 -39.60 25.66
N ASP A 8 39.44 -40.79 25.42
CA ASP A 8 38.23 -41.31 26.07
C ASP A 8 36.96 -40.54 25.78
N VAL A 9 36.95 -39.68 24.74
CA VAL A 9 35.81 -38.91 24.28
C VAL A 9 35.41 -39.33 22.86
N ILE A 10 34.11 -39.59 22.67
CA ILE A 10 33.51 -39.78 21.34
C ILE A 10 32.92 -38.43 20.90
N THR A 11 33.42 -37.92 19.80
CA THR A 11 32.92 -36.71 19.20
C THR A 11 32.09 -37.05 17.95
N ILE A 12 30.81 -36.66 17.94
CA ILE A 12 29.97 -36.75 16.76
C ILE A 12 29.96 -35.36 16.13
N SER A 13 30.33 -35.24 14.86
CA SER A 13 30.45 -33.99 14.14
C SER A 13 29.87 -34.10 12.73
N GLY A 14 29.49 -32.95 12.17
CA GLY A 14 28.94 -32.85 10.82
C GLY A 14 27.74 -31.89 10.76
N THR A 15 27.35 -31.51 9.54
CA THR A 15 26.16 -30.68 9.29
C THR A 15 25.02 -31.60 8.83
N PRO A 16 23.97 -31.78 9.60
CA PRO A 16 22.80 -32.53 9.16
C PRO A 16 22.05 -31.76 8.07
N THR A 17 21.55 -32.48 7.06
CA THR A 17 20.81 -31.91 5.94
C THR A 17 19.32 -32.27 5.93
N VAL A 18 18.89 -33.16 6.83
CA VAL A 18 17.52 -33.64 6.90
C VAL A 18 17.05 -33.52 8.34
N ALA A 19 15.88 -32.92 8.56
CA ALA A 19 15.25 -32.84 9.88
C ALA A 19 14.73 -34.23 10.33
N GLY A 20 14.76 -34.48 11.63
CA GLY A 20 14.29 -35.73 12.20
C GLY A 20 15.01 -36.12 13.49
N THR A 21 14.57 -37.23 14.08
CA THR A 21 15.20 -37.79 15.27
C THR A 21 16.00 -39.05 14.87
N TYR A 22 17.28 -39.01 15.11
CA TYR A 22 18.22 -40.04 14.69
C TYR A 22 18.82 -40.72 15.91
N ASN A 23 18.65 -42.05 16.02
CA ASN A 23 19.31 -42.85 17.04
C ASN A 23 20.71 -43.24 16.59
N TYR A 24 21.67 -43.12 17.48
CA TYR A 24 23.00 -43.65 17.21
C TYR A 24 23.35 -44.78 18.18
N SER A 25 24.17 -45.70 17.69
CA SER A 25 24.77 -46.78 18.48
C SER A 25 26.23 -46.95 18.05
N ILE A 26 27.13 -46.68 18.95
CA ILE A 26 28.60 -46.78 18.71
C ILE A 26 29.13 -47.97 19.53
N PRO A 27 29.52 -49.07 18.87
CA PRO A 27 30.07 -50.21 19.59
C PRO A 27 31.42 -49.84 20.19
N LEU A 28 31.61 -50.18 21.46
CA LEU A 28 32.83 -49.98 22.20
C LEU A 28 33.64 -51.30 22.11
N THR A 29 34.82 -51.23 21.45
CA THR A 29 35.70 -52.38 21.28
C THR A 29 36.88 -52.33 22.27
N GLY A 30 37.25 -53.46 22.86
CA GLY A 30 38.40 -53.57 23.75
C GLY A 30 38.11 -53.91 25.21
N GLY A 31 36.83 -54.10 25.58
CA GLY A 31 36.40 -54.54 26.92
C GLY A 31 35.91 -55.99 26.97
N CYS A 32 35.64 -56.50 28.16
CA CYS A 32 35.10 -57.84 28.38
C CYS A 32 33.56 -57.92 28.15
N GLY A 33 33.11 -57.52 26.93
CA GLY A 33 31.68 -57.62 26.60
C GLY A 33 31.33 -56.69 25.40
N ASN A 34 30.17 -57.01 24.77
CA ASN A 34 29.62 -56.16 23.72
C ASN A 34 28.80 -55.03 24.35
N VAL A 35 29.41 -53.85 24.52
CA VAL A 35 28.75 -52.63 25.04
C VAL A 35 28.73 -51.60 23.94
N SER A 36 27.63 -50.87 23.81
CA SER A 36 27.50 -49.75 22.85
C SER A 36 27.08 -48.48 23.58
N ALA A 37 27.65 -47.35 23.21
CA ALA A 37 27.16 -46.05 23.57
C ALA A 37 26.00 -45.71 22.63
N THR A 38 24.84 -45.43 23.14
CA THR A 38 23.60 -45.12 22.38
C THR A 38 23.02 -43.77 22.80
N GLY A 39 22.35 -43.11 21.91
CA GLY A 39 21.65 -41.88 22.17
C GLY A 39 20.84 -41.42 20.96
N THR A 40 20.27 -40.25 21.08
CA THR A 40 19.47 -39.61 20.04
C THR A 40 20.00 -38.22 19.71
N ILE A 41 19.96 -37.89 18.43
CA ILE A 41 20.23 -36.55 17.90
C ILE A 41 18.94 -36.09 17.21
N THR A 42 18.35 -35.00 17.67
CA THR A 42 17.19 -34.37 17.01
C THR A 42 17.69 -33.21 16.20
N VAL A 43 17.33 -33.23 14.91
CA VAL A 43 17.58 -32.16 13.95
C VAL A 43 16.23 -31.47 13.69
N SER A 44 16.10 -30.24 14.12
CA SER A 44 14.90 -29.43 13.86
C SER A 44 14.83 -29.04 12.39
N PRO A 45 13.63 -28.96 11.80
CA PRO A 45 13.49 -28.40 10.45
C PRO A 45 13.98 -26.96 10.43
N SER A 46 14.51 -26.52 9.29
CA SER A 46 14.74 -25.10 9.01
C SER A 46 13.40 -24.40 8.88
N GLU A 47 13.26 -23.26 9.47
CA GLU A 47 12.12 -22.37 9.25
C GLU A 47 12.35 -21.53 8.00
N ASP A 48 11.30 -20.86 7.55
CA ASP A 48 11.31 -20.01 6.34
C ASP A 48 10.60 -18.71 6.71
N ALA A 49 11.30 -17.58 6.61
CA ALA A 49 10.75 -16.25 6.92
C ALA A 49 10.16 -15.53 5.69
N THR A 50 9.88 -16.25 4.60
CA THR A 50 9.42 -15.61 3.36
C THR A 50 8.06 -14.94 3.55
N PHE A 51 8.03 -13.65 3.25
CA PHE A 51 6.83 -12.83 3.20
C PHE A 51 6.98 -11.74 2.14
N SER A 52 5.86 -11.12 1.75
CA SER A 52 5.84 -9.97 0.84
C SER A 52 4.65 -9.08 1.13
N TYR A 53 4.76 -7.80 0.82
CA TYR A 53 3.63 -6.90 0.60
C TYR A 53 3.27 -6.90 -0.89
N ASP A 54 2.09 -6.42 -1.24
CA ASP A 54 1.58 -6.33 -2.63
C ASP A 54 2.39 -5.33 -3.47
N THR A 55 2.85 -4.24 -2.85
CA THR A 55 3.81 -3.28 -3.43
C THR A 55 4.91 -2.93 -2.43
N THR A 56 5.86 -2.10 -2.83
CA THR A 56 6.94 -1.58 -1.98
C THR A 56 6.80 -0.09 -1.69
N ASN A 57 5.89 0.60 -2.37
CA ASN A 57 5.64 2.03 -2.21
C ASN A 57 4.17 2.24 -1.87
N TYR A 58 3.91 3.02 -0.84
CA TYR A 58 2.57 3.34 -0.34
C TYR A 58 2.43 4.82 -0.07
N CYS A 59 1.27 5.36 -0.39
CA CYS A 59 0.85 6.69 0.03
C CYS A 59 0.22 6.65 1.42
N THR A 60 0.30 7.73 2.16
CA THR A 60 -0.27 7.82 3.52
C THR A 60 -1.81 7.83 3.55
N VAL A 61 -2.44 8.07 2.42
CA VAL A 61 -3.91 8.20 2.27
C VAL A 61 -4.60 6.92 1.78
N VAL A 62 -3.86 5.91 1.30
CA VAL A 62 -4.46 4.65 0.85
C VAL A 62 -4.71 3.68 2.01
N SER A 63 -5.42 2.57 1.74
CA SER A 63 -5.73 1.55 2.74
C SER A 63 -4.49 0.85 3.28
N ASP A 64 -4.52 0.51 4.57
CA ASP A 64 -3.43 -0.13 5.30
C ASP A 64 -3.05 -1.50 4.72
N PRO A 65 -1.79 -1.71 4.29
CA PRO A 65 -1.37 -2.98 3.70
C PRO A 65 -1.07 -4.05 4.74
N SER A 66 -1.48 -5.27 4.41
CA SER A 66 -1.13 -6.48 5.16
C SER A 66 -0.17 -7.36 4.38
N PRO A 67 0.85 -7.95 5.02
CA PRO A 67 1.76 -8.85 4.32
C PRO A 67 1.14 -10.21 4.04
N THR A 68 1.58 -10.84 2.94
CA THR A 68 1.36 -12.25 2.67
C THR A 68 2.57 -13.04 3.15
N ILE A 69 2.38 -13.92 4.15
CA ILE A 69 3.43 -14.81 4.64
C ILE A 69 3.31 -16.15 3.90
N SER A 70 4.29 -16.47 3.07
CA SER A 70 4.39 -17.75 2.35
C SER A 70 5.25 -18.77 3.07
N GLY A 71 6.03 -18.35 4.04
CA GLY A 71 6.88 -19.19 4.89
C GLY A 71 6.21 -19.65 6.18
N THR A 72 6.99 -19.79 7.25
CA THR A 72 6.52 -20.21 8.58
C THR A 72 5.73 -19.07 9.24
N ILE A 73 4.48 -19.34 9.62
CA ILE A 73 3.59 -18.38 10.29
C ILE A 73 3.83 -18.31 11.81
N GLY A 74 3.39 -17.23 12.43
CA GLY A 74 3.43 -17.06 13.91
C GLY A 74 4.71 -16.41 14.43
N GLY A 75 5.51 -15.83 13.55
CA GLY A 75 6.67 -15.02 13.86
C GLY A 75 6.32 -13.60 14.30
N ALA A 76 7.29 -12.69 14.22
CA ALA A 76 7.14 -11.30 14.63
C ALA A 76 7.73 -10.34 13.62
N PHE A 77 7.07 -9.19 13.45
CA PHE A 77 7.50 -8.09 12.60
C PHE A 77 8.15 -6.96 13.40
N THR A 78 9.14 -6.34 12.79
CA THR A 78 9.77 -5.11 13.28
C THR A 78 10.16 -4.24 12.09
N ALA A 79 10.27 -2.94 12.28
CA ALA A 79 10.72 -2.01 11.23
C ALA A 79 11.86 -1.12 11.70
N THR A 80 12.73 -0.76 10.77
CA THR A 80 13.84 0.19 10.98
C THR A 80 14.04 1.07 9.73
N PRO A 81 14.33 2.40 9.89
CA PRO A 81 14.40 3.15 11.15
C PRO A 81 13.03 3.27 11.85
N SER A 82 12.95 3.98 12.97
CA SER A 82 11.67 4.31 13.62
C SER A 82 10.88 5.30 12.76
N GLY A 83 9.56 5.24 12.81
CA GLY A 83 8.65 6.10 12.04
C GLY A 83 7.58 5.31 11.29
N LEU A 84 7.80 4.01 11.03
CA LEU A 84 6.76 3.12 10.53
C LEU A 84 5.95 2.55 11.70
N THR A 85 4.64 2.73 11.66
CA THR A 85 3.70 2.09 12.58
C THR A 85 3.29 0.75 12.02
N ILE A 86 3.70 -0.33 12.69
CA ILE A 86 3.47 -1.71 12.24
C ILE A 86 3.01 -2.58 13.41
N ASP A 87 2.00 -3.42 13.18
CA ASP A 87 1.60 -4.44 14.16
C ASP A 87 2.60 -5.59 14.18
N ALA A 88 3.21 -5.84 15.32
CA ALA A 88 4.29 -6.81 15.47
C ALA A 88 3.87 -8.26 15.25
N SER A 89 2.59 -8.59 15.29
CA SER A 89 2.08 -9.96 15.13
C SER A 89 1.53 -10.23 13.73
N SER A 90 0.83 -9.27 13.14
CA SER A 90 0.22 -9.40 11.82
C SER A 90 1.07 -8.83 10.70
N GLY A 91 1.93 -7.85 11.00
CA GLY A 91 2.67 -7.08 10.00
C GLY A 91 1.84 -6.02 9.29
N LEU A 92 0.59 -5.78 9.73
CA LEU A 92 -0.24 -4.69 9.22
C LEU A 92 0.49 -3.36 9.44
N ILE A 93 0.62 -2.56 8.41
CA ILE A 93 1.18 -1.20 8.49
C ILE A 93 0.02 -0.23 8.58
N ASP A 94 0.04 0.66 9.59
CA ASP A 94 -0.84 1.81 9.70
C ASP A 94 -0.18 2.98 8.96
N LEU A 95 -0.64 3.25 7.74
CA LEU A 95 -0.07 4.26 6.85
C LEU A 95 -0.30 5.66 7.39
N SER A 96 -1.50 5.93 7.91
CA SER A 96 -1.90 7.24 8.44
C SER A 96 -1.10 7.64 9.68
N ALA A 97 -0.66 6.66 10.48
CA ALA A 97 0.17 6.87 11.68
C ALA A 97 1.68 6.77 11.39
N SER A 98 2.07 6.51 10.14
CA SER A 98 3.46 6.38 9.72
C SER A 98 3.98 7.72 9.17
N THR A 99 5.29 7.93 9.29
CA THR A 99 5.96 9.07 8.64
C THR A 99 6.52 8.68 7.29
N ALA A 100 6.51 9.61 6.32
CA ALA A 100 7.13 9.38 5.02
C ALA A 100 8.61 9.02 5.16
N GLY A 101 9.06 8.01 4.40
CA GLY A 101 10.42 7.51 4.45
C GLY A 101 10.53 6.07 3.95
N THR A 102 11.77 5.60 3.85
CA THR A 102 12.05 4.20 3.46
C THR A 102 12.43 3.40 4.70
N TYR A 103 11.78 2.25 4.85
CA TYR A 103 11.90 1.36 6.00
C TYR A 103 12.31 -0.04 5.56
N SER A 104 13.08 -0.71 6.40
CA SER A 104 13.31 -2.15 6.31
C SER A 104 12.35 -2.84 7.29
N VAL A 105 11.38 -3.56 6.77
CA VAL A 105 10.48 -4.41 7.55
C VAL A 105 11.10 -5.78 7.65
N ARG A 106 11.34 -6.23 8.87
CA ARG A 106 11.92 -7.54 9.19
C ARG A 106 10.87 -8.46 9.76
N TYR A 107 10.75 -9.65 9.19
CA TYR A 107 10.03 -10.76 9.78
C TYR A 107 11.01 -11.80 10.34
N ILE A 108 10.72 -12.26 11.56
CA ILE A 108 11.45 -13.36 12.22
C ILE A 108 10.45 -14.49 12.41
N SER A 109 10.67 -15.64 11.77
CA SER A 109 9.70 -16.74 11.71
C SER A 109 9.35 -17.34 13.07
N SER A 110 10.32 -17.36 14.02
CA SER A 110 10.11 -17.77 15.40
C SER A 110 11.20 -17.26 16.34
N THR A 111 11.10 -17.57 17.63
CA THR A 111 12.15 -17.31 18.62
C THR A 111 13.02 -18.55 18.90
N GLY A 112 12.86 -19.62 18.12
CA GLY A 112 13.56 -20.90 18.28
C GLY A 112 15.01 -20.88 17.75
N LEU A 113 15.70 -22.00 17.97
CA LEU A 113 17.12 -22.17 17.50
C LEU A 113 17.27 -22.26 15.99
N CYS A 114 16.17 -22.44 15.25
CA CYS A 114 16.14 -22.54 13.79
C CYS A 114 15.34 -21.39 13.14
N ALA A 115 15.15 -20.28 13.87
CA ALA A 115 14.50 -19.10 13.35
C ALA A 115 15.20 -18.59 12.09
N ASP A 116 14.40 -18.20 11.11
CA ASP A 116 14.84 -17.53 9.89
C ASP A 116 14.38 -16.08 9.90
N THR A 117 15.03 -15.23 9.11
CA THR A 117 14.72 -13.80 9.03
C THR A 117 14.76 -13.32 7.60
N LEU A 118 13.79 -12.49 7.22
CA LEU A 118 13.79 -11.80 5.94
C LEU A 118 13.51 -10.31 6.18
N ASP A 119 14.19 -9.47 5.42
CA ASP A 119 13.98 -8.03 5.37
C ASP A 119 13.36 -7.64 4.03
N VAL A 120 12.30 -6.86 4.06
CA VAL A 120 11.63 -6.28 2.88
C VAL A 120 11.67 -4.76 3.02
N SER A 121 12.05 -4.07 1.94
CA SER A 121 12.04 -2.60 1.91
C SER A 121 10.63 -2.10 1.57
N VAL A 122 10.13 -1.14 2.35
CA VAL A 122 8.86 -0.44 2.14
C VAL A 122 9.13 1.05 2.20
N THR A 123 8.58 1.79 1.24
CA THR A 123 8.67 3.26 1.19
C THR A 123 7.27 3.83 1.42
N ILE A 124 7.14 4.76 2.34
CA ILE A 124 5.93 5.54 2.60
C ILE A 124 6.16 6.94 2.05
N GLU A 125 5.23 7.40 1.24
CA GLU A 125 5.26 8.73 0.61
C GLU A 125 4.03 9.53 1.03
N VAL A 126 4.18 10.85 1.10
CA VAL A 126 3.03 11.76 1.15
C VAL A 126 2.63 12.00 -0.29
N CYS A 127 1.48 11.51 -0.67
CA CYS A 127 0.92 11.80 -1.98
C CYS A 127 0.01 13.02 -1.87
N ALA A 128 -0.12 13.78 -2.95
CA ALA A 128 -1.13 14.80 -3.05
C ALA A 128 -2.52 14.13 -3.05
N ASP A 129 -3.49 14.79 -2.46
CA ASP A 129 -4.88 14.41 -2.29
C ASP A 129 -5.58 15.76 -2.05
N ASN A 130 -5.96 16.41 -3.17
CA ASN A 130 -6.29 17.84 -3.16
C ASN A 130 -7.64 18.11 -2.51
N ASP A 131 -8.63 17.29 -2.78
CA ASP A 131 -9.98 17.38 -2.21
C ASP A 131 -10.13 16.70 -0.85
N GLY A 132 -9.18 15.77 -0.51
CA GLY A 132 -9.14 15.09 0.79
C GLY A 132 -10.13 13.92 0.93
N ASP A 133 -10.57 13.33 -0.17
CA ASP A 133 -11.49 12.19 -0.19
C ASP A 133 -10.83 10.85 0.16
N GLY A 134 -9.49 10.79 0.09
CA GLY A 134 -8.66 9.64 0.44
C GLY A 134 -8.14 8.88 -0.78
N ILE A 135 -8.40 9.37 -1.98
CA ILE A 135 -7.83 8.91 -3.25
C ILE A 135 -6.73 9.90 -3.64
N PRO A 136 -5.50 9.46 -3.89
CA PRO A 136 -4.45 10.38 -4.31
C PRO A 136 -4.64 10.88 -5.73
N ASP A 137 -4.32 12.16 -6.00
CA ASP A 137 -4.47 12.83 -7.29
C ASP A 137 -3.94 12.02 -8.49
N TYR A 138 -2.89 11.20 -8.33
CA TYR A 138 -2.32 10.43 -9.44
C TYR A 138 -3.17 9.24 -9.91
N ILE A 139 -4.21 8.86 -9.17
CA ILE A 139 -5.20 7.80 -9.50
C ILE A 139 -6.63 8.30 -9.41
N ASP A 140 -6.83 9.51 -8.95
CA ASP A 140 -8.10 10.20 -8.92
C ASP A 140 -8.49 10.62 -10.33
N LEU A 141 -9.77 10.59 -10.64
CA LEU A 141 -10.31 11.04 -11.93
C LEU A 141 -10.89 12.45 -11.87
N ASP A 142 -11.04 13.01 -10.65
CA ASP A 142 -11.68 14.28 -10.36
C ASP A 142 -11.01 14.87 -9.09
N ASP A 143 -9.78 15.43 -9.30
CA ASP A 143 -8.84 15.80 -8.23
C ASP A 143 -9.37 16.88 -7.27
N ASP A 144 -10.43 17.61 -7.65
CA ASP A 144 -11.06 18.65 -6.81
C ASP A 144 -12.53 18.37 -6.43
N ASN A 145 -13.11 17.24 -6.93
CA ASN A 145 -14.47 16.78 -6.60
C ASN A 145 -15.58 17.77 -7.01
N ASP A 146 -15.39 18.50 -8.09
CA ASP A 146 -16.44 19.36 -8.66
C ASP A 146 -17.41 18.58 -9.57
N GLY A 147 -17.06 17.33 -9.93
CA GLY A 147 -17.85 16.42 -10.75
C GLY A 147 -17.54 16.50 -12.25
N ILE A 148 -16.54 17.29 -12.65
CA ILE A 148 -15.97 17.32 -13.99
C ILE A 148 -14.64 16.56 -13.93
N PRO A 149 -14.45 15.48 -14.71
CA PRO A 149 -13.17 14.76 -14.66
C PRO A 149 -12.00 15.60 -15.15
N ASP A 150 -10.81 15.46 -14.52
CA ASP A 150 -9.54 16.10 -14.89
C ASP A 150 -9.24 16.06 -16.39
N THR A 151 -9.59 14.92 -17.04
CA THR A 151 -9.36 14.73 -18.47
C THR A 151 -10.27 15.60 -19.35
N VAL A 152 -11.35 16.11 -18.81
CA VAL A 152 -12.29 17.05 -19.48
C VAL A 152 -11.80 18.46 -19.30
N GLU A 153 -11.39 18.83 -18.09
CA GLU A 153 -10.90 20.16 -17.74
C GLU A 153 -9.49 20.42 -18.33
N GLY A 154 -8.62 19.43 -18.22
CA GLY A 154 -7.24 19.53 -18.70
C GLY A 154 -6.35 20.30 -17.74
N SER A 155 -5.12 20.59 -18.19
CA SER A 155 -4.09 21.25 -17.37
C SER A 155 -3.95 22.74 -17.73
N GLY A 156 -5.05 23.39 -18.12
CA GLY A 156 -5.11 24.82 -18.33
C GLY A 156 -4.95 25.60 -17.01
N ASP A 157 -5.05 26.89 -17.09
CA ASP A 157 -5.15 27.85 -15.99
C ASP A 157 -5.84 29.04 -16.65
N THR A 158 -7.18 28.97 -16.69
CA THR A 158 -8.00 29.80 -17.56
C THR A 158 -8.03 31.24 -17.07
N ASP A 159 -8.15 31.48 -15.78
CA ASP A 159 -8.15 32.81 -15.16
C ASP A 159 -6.75 33.36 -14.88
N GLY A 160 -5.70 32.49 -14.87
CA GLY A 160 -4.29 32.85 -14.68
C GLY A 160 -3.91 33.11 -13.23
N ASP A 161 -4.61 32.54 -12.27
CA ASP A 161 -4.36 32.72 -10.84
C ASP A 161 -3.25 31.79 -10.32
N GLY A 162 -2.91 30.72 -11.05
CA GLY A 162 -1.86 29.75 -10.79
C GLY A 162 -2.38 28.42 -10.25
N ILE A 163 -3.70 28.21 -10.20
CA ILE A 163 -4.36 26.93 -10.00
C ILE A 163 -4.72 26.40 -11.39
N PRO A 164 -4.40 25.16 -11.74
CA PRO A 164 -4.88 24.56 -13.00
C PRO A 164 -6.38 24.29 -12.94
N ASP A 165 -7.05 24.36 -14.08
CA ASP A 165 -8.51 24.17 -14.18
C ASP A 165 -8.99 22.89 -13.46
N TYR A 166 -8.30 21.78 -13.55
CA TYR A 166 -8.63 20.49 -12.89
C TYR A 166 -8.43 20.48 -11.35
N LEU A 167 -8.08 21.57 -10.73
CA LEU A 167 -7.94 21.79 -9.30
C LEU A 167 -8.67 23.05 -8.83
N ASP A 168 -9.40 23.70 -9.73
CA ASP A 168 -10.01 25.01 -9.50
C ASP A 168 -11.53 24.90 -9.62
N LEU A 169 -12.24 25.18 -8.56
CA LEU A 169 -13.69 25.08 -8.49
C LEU A 169 -14.45 26.24 -9.17
N ASP A 170 -13.72 27.23 -9.75
CA ASP A 170 -14.25 28.41 -10.44
C ASP A 170 -13.18 28.86 -11.47
N SER A 171 -13.00 28.01 -12.49
CA SER A 171 -11.87 28.07 -13.43
C SER A 171 -11.75 29.38 -14.22
N ASP A 172 -12.83 30.09 -14.50
CA ASP A 172 -12.81 31.38 -15.17
C ASP A 172 -12.91 32.59 -14.22
N ASN A 173 -13.17 32.31 -12.91
CA ASN A 173 -13.22 33.25 -11.81
C ASN A 173 -14.33 34.32 -11.98
N ASP A 174 -15.47 33.92 -12.54
CA ASP A 174 -16.64 34.78 -12.69
C ASP A 174 -17.52 34.82 -11.43
N GLY A 175 -17.29 33.87 -10.50
CA GLY A 175 -17.97 33.71 -9.22
C GLY A 175 -19.15 32.73 -9.26
N ILE A 176 -19.24 31.91 -10.32
CA ILE A 176 -20.13 30.74 -10.43
C ILE A 176 -19.21 29.52 -10.46
N ALA A 177 -19.47 28.54 -9.61
CA ALA A 177 -18.63 27.33 -9.57
C ALA A 177 -18.84 26.45 -10.80
N ASP A 178 -17.78 25.81 -11.28
CA ASP A 178 -17.72 25.00 -12.49
C ASP A 178 -18.78 23.89 -12.52
N ILE A 179 -19.04 23.24 -11.36
CA ILE A 179 -20.13 22.26 -11.20
C ILE A 179 -21.51 22.85 -11.55
N VAL A 180 -21.75 24.11 -11.20
CA VAL A 180 -23.05 24.78 -11.46
C VAL A 180 -23.18 25.10 -12.95
N GLU A 181 -22.15 25.60 -13.57
CA GLU A 181 -22.13 25.95 -15.00
C GLU A 181 -22.16 24.69 -15.88
N SER A 182 -21.55 23.61 -15.40
CA SER A 182 -21.61 22.31 -16.06
C SER A 182 -22.93 21.56 -15.86
N GLY A 183 -23.88 22.14 -15.10
CA GLY A 183 -25.23 21.61 -14.89
C GLY A 183 -25.30 20.54 -13.81
N GLY A 184 -24.30 20.43 -12.97
CA GLY A 184 -24.26 19.62 -11.76
C GLY A 184 -25.10 20.21 -10.62
N THR A 185 -24.98 19.65 -9.43
CA THR A 185 -25.77 20.11 -8.26
C THR A 185 -24.82 20.48 -7.13
N ASP A 186 -24.83 21.73 -6.77
CA ASP A 186 -24.17 22.30 -5.60
C ASP A 186 -25.21 23.09 -4.81
N THR A 187 -25.73 22.51 -3.72
CA THR A 187 -26.85 23.12 -2.95
C THR A 187 -26.34 24.02 -1.85
N ASP A 188 -25.16 23.81 -1.33
CA ASP A 188 -24.58 24.58 -0.23
C ASP A 188 -23.59 25.65 -0.70
N GLY A 189 -23.23 25.64 -1.97
CA GLY A 189 -22.44 26.70 -2.62
C GLY A 189 -20.97 26.65 -2.28
N ASP A 190 -20.42 25.44 -2.12
CA ASP A 190 -18.99 25.26 -1.85
C ASP A 190 -18.17 24.86 -3.08
N GLY A 191 -18.81 24.68 -4.23
CA GLY A 191 -18.18 24.32 -5.50
C GLY A 191 -17.98 22.82 -5.70
N LEU A 192 -18.31 22.00 -4.70
CA LEU A 192 -18.13 20.56 -4.73
C LEU A 192 -19.43 19.83 -5.02
N VAL A 193 -19.34 18.57 -5.46
CA VAL A 193 -20.52 17.72 -5.60
C VAL A 193 -21.18 17.42 -4.25
N ASP A 194 -22.50 17.64 -4.20
CA ASP A 194 -23.31 17.33 -3.01
C ASP A 194 -23.39 15.82 -2.70
N ASN A 195 -23.16 15.45 -1.44
CA ASN A 195 -23.28 14.06 -0.97
C ASN A 195 -22.43 13.06 -1.76
N PHE A 196 -21.17 13.36 -1.95
CA PHE A 196 -20.21 12.55 -2.67
C PHE A 196 -20.34 11.05 -2.35
N THR A 197 -20.39 10.23 -3.37
CA THR A 197 -20.37 8.77 -3.31
C THR A 197 -19.53 8.24 -4.45
N ASP A 198 -18.59 7.38 -4.13
CA ASP A 198 -17.71 6.70 -5.07
C ASP A 198 -17.66 5.22 -4.68
N THR A 199 -18.25 4.35 -5.49
CA THR A 199 -18.44 2.93 -5.15
C THR A 199 -17.24 2.09 -5.59
N ASP A 200 -16.52 2.48 -6.61
CA ASP A 200 -15.36 1.75 -7.14
C ASP A 200 -14.01 2.36 -6.78
N ASN A 201 -14.03 3.50 -6.09
CA ASN A 201 -12.88 4.21 -5.56
C ASN A 201 -11.92 4.68 -6.66
N ASP A 202 -12.47 5.34 -7.67
CA ASP A 202 -11.73 5.97 -8.75
C ASP A 202 -11.69 7.51 -8.70
N GLY A 203 -12.35 8.11 -7.68
CA GLY A 203 -12.39 9.54 -7.39
C GLY A 203 -13.57 10.27 -8.03
N LEU A 204 -14.29 9.67 -8.95
CA LEU A 204 -15.41 10.32 -9.62
C LEU A 204 -16.74 9.99 -8.93
N HIS A 205 -17.57 11.01 -8.72
CA HIS A 205 -18.89 10.83 -8.08
C HIS A 205 -19.80 9.88 -8.86
N ASP A 206 -20.34 8.81 -8.21
CA ASP A 206 -21.19 7.76 -8.82
C ASP A 206 -22.26 8.27 -9.81
N PRO A 207 -23.06 9.32 -9.53
CA PRO A 207 -24.02 9.88 -10.46
C PRO A 207 -23.42 10.42 -11.76
N TYR A 208 -22.17 10.85 -11.76
CA TYR A 208 -21.46 11.40 -12.92
C TYR A 208 -20.51 10.40 -13.55
N ASP A 209 -20.26 9.27 -12.91
CA ASP A 209 -19.42 8.20 -13.39
C ASP A 209 -20.17 7.23 -14.32
N ALA A 210 -19.80 7.23 -15.59
CA ALA A 210 -20.40 6.36 -16.60
C ALA A 210 -20.05 4.88 -16.40
N ASP A 211 -18.88 4.58 -15.83
CA ASP A 211 -18.42 3.21 -15.60
C ASP A 211 -19.15 2.56 -14.43
N ASN A 212 -19.62 3.36 -13.50
CA ASN A 212 -20.46 2.94 -12.37
C ASN A 212 -21.97 3.08 -12.63
N GLY A 213 -22.36 3.44 -13.85
CA GLY A 213 -23.77 3.52 -14.29
C GLY A 213 -24.41 4.87 -14.13
N GLY A 214 -23.67 5.90 -13.79
CA GLY A 214 -24.04 7.29 -13.82
C GLY A 214 -24.09 7.87 -15.24
N THR A 215 -24.13 9.19 -15.32
CA THR A 215 -24.10 9.91 -16.59
C THR A 215 -23.10 11.04 -16.47
N ALA A 216 -22.00 10.94 -17.22
CA ALA A 216 -20.96 11.94 -17.22
C ALA A 216 -21.51 13.34 -17.49
N ILE A 217 -21.04 14.32 -16.72
CA ILE A 217 -21.29 15.73 -16.98
C ILE A 217 -20.77 16.07 -18.38
N THR A 218 -21.54 16.81 -19.10
CA THR A 218 -21.14 17.36 -20.40
C THR A 218 -21.30 18.87 -20.29
N PRO A 219 -20.22 19.60 -20.03
CA PRO A 219 -20.29 21.05 -19.87
C PRO A 219 -20.95 21.71 -21.08
N PRO A 220 -21.94 22.60 -20.88
CA PRO A 220 -22.58 23.34 -21.95
C PRO A 220 -21.60 24.36 -22.56
N ASP A 221 -21.98 24.86 -23.75
CA ASP A 221 -21.37 25.98 -24.47
C ASP A 221 -22.55 26.82 -24.96
N THR A 222 -22.95 27.80 -24.13
CA THR A 222 -24.23 28.49 -24.27
C THR A 222 -24.27 29.39 -25.49
N ASP A 223 -23.19 30.08 -25.83
CA ASP A 223 -23.11 30.96 -26.98
C ASP A 223 -22.63 30.28 -28.27
N GLY A 224 -22.03 29.07 -28.13
CA GLY A 224 -21.58 28.24 -29.27
C GLY A 224 -20.26 28.68 -29.88
N ASP A 225 -19.39 29.31 -29.13
CA ASP A 225 -18.08 29.81 -29.63
C ASP A 225 -17.00 28.71 -29.51
N GLY A 226 -17.25 27.63 -28.79
CA GLY A 226 -16.37 26.47 -28.64
C GLY A 226 -15.61 26.45 -27.32
N ILE A 227 -15.89 27.37 -26.40
CA ILE A 227 -15.42 27.38 -25.03
C ILE A 227 -16.59 26.90 -24.15
N PRO A 228 -16.44 25.90 -23.28
CA PRO A 228 -17.48 25.55 -22.32
C PRO A 228 -17.76 26.68 -21.33
N ASP A 229 -18.99 26.77 -20.83
CA ASP A 229 -19.44 27.85 -19.94
C ASP A 229 -18.52 28.01 -18.71
N TYR A 230 -18.04 26.93 -18.11
CA TYR A 230 -17.16 26.96 -16.93
C TYR A 230 -15.72 27.51 -17.20
N LEU A 231 -15.37 27.75 -18.46
CA LEU A 231 -14.10 28.33 -18.89
C LEU A 231 -14.32 29.69 -19.59
N ASP A 232 -15.55 30.19 -19.61
CA ASP A 232 -15.93 31.38 -20.38
C ASP A 232 -16.57 32.47 -19.51
N LEU A 233 -15.80 33.47 -19.14
CA LEU A 233 -16.17 34.61 -18.32
C LEU A 233 -17.44 35.36 -18.79
N ASP A 234 -17.88 35.19 -20.03
CA ASP A 234 -19.11 35.82 -20.62
C ASP A 234 -19.86 34.76 -21.43
N SER A 235 -20.26 33.66 -20.74
CA SER A 235 -20.82 32.42 -21.29
C SER A 235 -21.99 32.61 -22.27
N ASP A 236 -22.74 33.74 -22.22
CA ASP A 236 -23.82 34.06 -23.15
C ASP A 236 -23.50 35.20 -24.13
N ASN A 237 -22.27 35.74 -24.10
CA ASN A 237 -21.75 36.81 -24.96
C ASN A 237 -22.63 38.09 -24.93
N ASP A 238 -23.26 38.40 -23.78
CA ASP A 238 -24.06 39.59 -23.64
C ASP A 238 -23.29 40.84 -23.19
N GLY A 239 -22.03 40.64 -22.76
CA GLY A 239 -21.08 41.70 -22.43
C GLY A 239 -21.20 42.24 -21.02
N ILE A 240 -21.71 41.45 -20.10
CA ILE A 240 -21.83 41.82 -18.69
C ILE A 240 -20.90 41.00 -17.85
#